data_886326c1f8491e62b77e19fd06c304af
#
_entry.id   886326c1f8491e62b77e19fd06c304af
#
_cell.length_a   1.000
_cell.length_b   1.000
_cell.length_c   1.000
_cell.angle_alpha   90.00
_cell.angle_beta   90.00
_cell.angle_gamma   90.00
#
_symmetry.space_group_name_H-M   'P 1'
#
loop_
_entity.id
_entity.type
_entity.pdbx_description
1 polymer ?
#
loop_
_entity_poly.entity_id
_entity_poly.type
_entity_poly.pdbx_seq_one_letter_code
_entity_poly.pdbx_strand_id
1 'polypeptide(L)'
;MKILKYSDVTPHNLYLNRRKFVEALGLTSLAFVATPTTAKLSYSTSAKPNTIDEITNYNNFYEFGTSKTDPAKYAHSLTTDPWEITFEGVSQNKKKFDLPEILKGKAIQERIYRLRCVEGWSMVIPWIGFPLRDLINQFELDNNTKYVAF
;
A
#
# COMPACT_ATOMS: atom_id res chain seq x y z
N MET A 1 -22.68 13.97 -0.02
CA MET A 1 -21.28 13.53 0.11
C MET A 1 -21.23 12.51 1.25
N LYS A 2 -20.96 11.24 0.96
CA LYS A 2 -20.95 10.18 1.98
C LYS A 2 -19.60 10.23 2.69
N ILE A 3 -19.57 10.57 3.96
CA ILE A 3 -18.36 10.54 4.77
C ILE A 3 -18.03 9.06 5.00
N LEU A 4 -16.94 8.57 4.39
CA LEU A 4 -16.45 7.22 4.63
C LEU A 4 -15.97 7.13 6.09
N LYS A 5 -16.52 6.17 6.83
CA LYS A 5 -16.01 5.84 8.16
C LYS A 5 -14.77 4.94 7.99
N TYR A 6 -13.86 4.96 8.95
CA TYR A 6 -12.65 4.10 8.96
C TYR A 6 -12.98 2.60 8.74
N SER A 7 -14.14 2.14 9.22
CA SER A 7 -14.69 0.81 8.97
C SER A 7 -15.06 0.54 7.50
N ASP A 8 -15.24 1.58 6.69
CA ASP A 8 -15.67 1.45 5.29
C ASP A 8 -14.47 1.30 4.35
N VAL A 9 -13.26 1.71 4.79
CA VAL A 9 -12.03 1.66 3.99
C VAL A 9 -11.39 0.27 4.00
N THR A 10 -11.39 -0.40 5.13
CA THR A 10 -11.00 -1.82 5.23
C THR A 10 -11.68 -2.42 6.45
N PRO A 11 -12.68 -3.30 6.30
CA PRO A 11 -13.26 -4.00 7.43
C PRO A 11 -12.18 -4.71 8.24
N HIS A 12 -12.21 -4.55 9.56
CA HIS A 12 -11.21 -5.12 10.48
C HIS A 12 -11.01 -6.63 10.30
N ASN A 13 -12.08 -7.37 9.98
CA ASN A 13 -12.05 -8.79 9.67
C ASN A 13 -11.33 -9.13 8.36
N LEU A 14 -11.30 -8.23 7.37
CA LEU A 14 -10.53 -8.40 6.13
C LEU A 14 -9.04 -8.13 6.38
N TYR A 15 -8.71 -7.17 7.24
CA TYR A 15 -7.33 -6.92 7.65
C TYR A 15 -6.76 -8.12 8.44
N LEU A 16 -7.54 -8.73 9.32
CA LEU A 16 -7.16 -9.93 10.06
C LEU A 16 -7.13 -11.20 9.18
N ASN A 17 -7.87 -11.22 8.06
CA ASN A 17 -7.99 -12.34 7.15
C ASN A 17 -7.37 -12.01 5.79
N ARG A 18 -6.08 -11.66 5.77
CA ARG A 18 -5.29 -11.23 4.61
C ARG A 18 -5.40 -12.17 3.41
N ARG A 19 -5.54 -13.47 3.64
CA ARG A 19 -5.82 -14.46 2.59
C ARG A 19 -7.12 -14.16 1.85
N LYS A 20 -8.19 -13.82 2.56
CA LYS A 20 -9.49 -13.50 1.95
C LYS A 20 -9.47 -12.16 1.20
N PHE A 21 -8.62 -11.22 1.57
CA PHE A 21 -8.44 -9.98 0.83
C PHE A 21 -7.79 -10.23 -0.55
N VAL A 22 -6.75 -11.07 -0.60
CA VAL A 22 -6.11 -11.48 -1.86
C VAL A 22 -7.06 -12.35 -2.72
N GLU A 23 -7.87 -13.20 -2.08
CA GLU A 23 -8.90 -14.01 -2.74
C GLU A 23 -10.05 -13.16 -3.28
N ALA A 24 -10.48 -12.11 -2.57
CA ALA A 24 -11.56 -11.21 -3.01
C ALA A 24 -11.16 -10.33 -4.21
N LEU A 25 -9.89 -10.01 -4.36
CA LEU A 25 -9.36 -9.34 -5.56
C LEU A 25 -9.14 -10.28 -6.73
N GLY A 26 -9.15 -11.62 -6.51
CA GLY A 26 -8.87 -12.67 -7.50
C GLY A 26 -10.08 -13.47 -7.98
N LEU A 27 -11.29 -13.25 -7.46
CA LEU A 27 -12.47 -14.05 -7.79
C LEU A 27 -13.16 -13.62 -9.09
N THR A 28 -12.45 -13.70 -10.21
CA THR A 28 -13.03 -14.12 -11.49
C THR A 28 -12.06 -15.02 -12.21
N SER A 29 -12.20 -16.30 -12.00
CA SER A 29 -11.86 -17.45 -12.82
C SER A 29 -10.91 -18.49 -12.20
N LEU A 30 -11.45 -19.74 -12.20
CA LEU A 30 -10.80 -21.05 -12.15
C LEU A 30 -10.27 -21.56 -10.81
N ALA A 31 -11.01 -22.57 -10.33
CA ALA A 31 -10.60 -23.49 -9.28
C ALA A 31 -9.24 -24.14 -9.61
N PHE A 32 -8.17 -23.66 -9.01
CA PHE A 32 -6.94 -24.39 -8.84
C PHE A 32 -6.81 -24.77 -7.36
N VAL A 33 -6.81 -26.06 -7.08
CA VAL A 33 -6.46 -26.62 -5.78
C VAL A 33 -4.98 -26.31 -5.56
N ALA A 34 -4.68 -25.19 -4.97
CA ALA A 34 -3.33 -24.86 -4.54
C ALA A 34 -3.11 -25.44 -3.14
N THR A 35 -2.29 -26.47 -3.04
CA THR A 35 -1.64 -26.88 -1.79
C THR A 35 -0.98 -25.64 -1.16
N PRO A 36 -1.04 -25.44 0.17
CA PRO A 36 -0.40 -24.31 0.83
C PRO A 36 1.11 -24.49 0.79
N THR A 37 1.72 -24.11 -0.31
CA THR A 37 3.16 -23.92 -0.34
C THR A 37 3.42 -22.63 0.43
N THR A 38 4.03 -22.74 1.61
CA THR A 38 4.60 -21.60 2.34
C THR A 38 5.80 -21.09 1.54
N ALA A 39 5.54 -20.43 0.43
CA ALA A 39 6.56 -19.74 -0.32
C ALA A 39 7.09 -18.62 0.60
N LYS A 40 8.30 -18.85 1.15
CA LYS A 40 9.06 -17.83 1.87
C LYS A 40 9.25 -16.68 0.90
N LEU A 41 8.48 -15.60 1.09
CA LEU A 41 8.58 -14.42 0.25
C LEU A 41 10.02 -13.91 0.32
N SER A 42 10.73 -13.94 -0.81
CA SER A 42 12.18 -13.72 -0.89
C SER A 42 12.65 -12.34 -0.43
N TYR A 43 11.70 -11.44 -0.14
CA TYR A 43 11.94 -10.06 0.30
C TYR A 43 11.36 -9.73 1.69
N SER A 44 11.00 -10.74 2.49
CA SER A 44 10.44 -10.51 3.83
C SER A 44 11.45 -10.87 4.91
N THR A 45 11.50 -10.04 5.98
CA THR A 45 12.25 -10.39 7.19
C THR A 45 11.53 -11.48 7.98
N SER A 46 12.28 -12.27 8.73
CA SER A 46 11.74 -13.23 9.72
C SER A 46 11.39 -12.58 11.06
N ALA A 47 11.63 -11.27 11.23
CA ALA A 47 11.31 -10.57 12.46
C ALA A 47 9.78 -10.53 12.67
N LYS A 48 9.37 -10.65 13.95
CA LYS A 48 7.95 -10.59 14.31
C LYS A 48 7.38 -9.20 13.94
N PRO A 49 6.29 -9.13 13.17
CA PRO A 49 5.63 -7.85 12.89
C PRO A 49 5.10 -7.19 14.16
N ASN A 50 5.11 -5.86 14.16
CA ASN A 50 4.37 -5.07 15.13
C ASN A 50 2.87 -5.34 15.03
N THR A 51 2.14 -5.08 16.10
CA THR A 51 0.67 -5.20 16.11
C THR A 51 0.05 -4.12 15.25
N ILE A 52 -1.18 -4.36 14.79
CA ILE A 52 -1.93 -3.35 14.03
C ILE A 52 -2.12 -2.07 14.84
N ASP A 53 -2.39 -2.21 16.13
CA ASP A 53 -2.58 -1.09 17.05
C ASP A 53 -1.33 -0.21 17.12
N GLU A 54 -0.15 -0.81 17.29
CA GLU A 54 1.12 -0.09 17.26
C GLU A 54 1.36 0.62 15.92
N ILE A 55 1.10 -0.06 14.80
CA ILE A 55 1.32 0.49 13.45
C ILE A 55 0.39 1.66 13.17
N THR A 56 -0.88 1.57 13.55
CA THR A 56 -1.88 2.58 13.22
C THR A 56 -1.90 3.77 14.18
N ASN A 57 -1.45 3.60 15.42
CA ASN A 57 -1.48 4.65 16.44
C ASN A 57 -0.12 5.33 16.69
N TYR A 58 0.90 5.01 15.89
CA TYR A 58 2.22 5.63 16.03
C TYR A 58 2.76 6.08 14.66
N ASN A 59 2.47 7.33 14.29
CA ASN A 59 2.74 7.87 12.95
C ASN A 59 3.35 9.27 12.99
N ASN A 60 4.04 9.65 11.92
CA ASN A 60 4.57 11.00 11.69
C ASN A 60 3.89 11.63 10.47
N PHE A 61 2.62 11.93 10.55
CA PHE A 61 1.90 12.66 9.51
C PHE A 61 1.43 13.99 10.10
N TYR A 62 2.31 14.97 10.09
CA TYR A 62 2.16 16.24 10.81
C TYR A 62 1.03 17.12 10.31
N GLU A 63 0.52 16.88 9.11
CA GLU A 63 -0.68 17.53 8.56
C GLU A 63 -1.92 17.25 9.42
N PHE A 64 -1.92 16.15 10.18
CA PHE A 64 -2.99 15.81 11.11
C PHE A 64 -2.69 16.14 12.57
N GLY A 65 -1.53 16.73 12.85
CA GLY A 65 -1.11 17.13 14.19
C GLY A 65 0.27 16.61 14.57
N THR A 66 0.80 17.11 15.67
CA THR A 66 2.18 16.85 16.11
C THR A 66 2.33 15.62 17.00
N SER A 67 1.22 15.11 17.54
CA SER A 67 1.23 13.87 18.33
C SER A 67 1.26 12.66 17.42
N LYS A 68 1.98 11.60 17.84
CA LYS A 68 2.05 10.31 17.11
C LYS A 68 0.69 9.64 16.92
N THR A 69 -0.29 9.96 17.76
CA THR A 69 -1.66 9.43 17.68
C THR A 69 -2.62 10.30 16.88
N ASP A 70 -2.23 11.53 16.52
CA ASP A 70 -3.12 12.46 15.81
C ASP A 70 -3.53 11.96 14.42
N PRO A 71 -2.66 11.33 13.61
CA PRO A 71 -3.08 10.76 12.34
C PRO A 71 -4.19 9.71 12.49
N ALA A 72 -4.13 8.86 13.51
CA ALA A 72 -5.18 7.87 13.77
C ALA A 72 -6.54 8.52 14.09
N LYS A 73 -6.53 9.68 14.75
CA LYS A 73 -7.75 10.43 15.10
C LYS A 73 -8.34 11.20 13.93
N TYR A 74 -7.49 11.83 13.13
CA TYR A 74 -7.91 12.88 12.20
C TYR A 74 -7.80 12.51 10.72
N ALA A 75 -7.09 11.41 10.36
CA ALA A 75 -6.92 10.99 8.97
C ALA A 75 -8.25 10.65 8.24
N HIS A 76 -9.34 10.45 8.98
CA HIS A 76 -10.67 10.28 8.39
C HIS A 76 -11.14 11.50 7.58
N SER A 77 -10.52 12.67 7.79
CA SER A 77 -10.79 13.88 7.00
C SER A 77 -10.14 13.89 5.63
N LEU A 78 -9.16 12.99 5.38
CA LEU A 78 -8.50 12.88 4.09
C LEU A 78 -9.46 12.26 3.05
N THR A 79 -9.57 12.92 1.90
CA THR A 79 -10.33 12.38 0.77
C THR A 79 -9.45 11.32 0.08
N THR A 80 -9.88 10.07 0.12
CA THR A 80 -9.16 8.93 -0.49
C THR A 80 -9.85 8.34 -1.70
N ASP A 81 -11.05 8.84 -2.04
CA ASP A 81 -11.81 8.43 -3.21
C ASP A 81 -12.57 9.66 -3.77
N PRO A 82 -12.31 10.08 -5.04
CA PRO A 82 -11.29 9.53 -5.94
C PRO A 82 -9.85 9.86 -5.50
N TRP A 83 -8.91 8.93 -5.79
CA TRP A 83 -7.48 9.16 -5.59
C TRP A 83 -6.76 9.08 -6.94
N GLU A 84 -6.18 10.18 -7.37
CA GLU A 84 -5.49 10.30 -8.65
C GLU A 84 -4.00 10.60 -8.44
N ILE A 85 -3.16 10.03 -9.27
CA ILE A 85 -1.71 10.25 -9.27
C ILE A 85 -1.30 10.81 -10.63
N THR A 86 -0.54 11.89 -10.62
CA THR A 86 0.02 12.50 -11.82
C THR A 86 1.49 12.10 -11.96
N PHE A 87 1.88 11.63 -13.15
CA PHE A 87 3.25 11.29 -13.48
C PHE A 87 3.82 12.36 -14.40
N GLU A 88 4.90 12.99 -13.98
CA GLU A 88 5.64 13.97 -14.77
C GLU A 88 6.95 13.37 -15.31
N GLY A 89 7.55 13.98 -16.33
CA GLY A 89 8.79 13.48 -16.94
C GLY A 89 8.64 12.19 -17.73
N VAL A 90 7.40 11.86 -18.13
CA VAL A 90 7.09 10.70 -18.98
C VAL A 90 6.63 11.15 -20.37
N SER A 91 6.90 10.34 -21.40
CA SER A 91 6.58 10.67 -22.80
C SER A 91 5.12 10.42 -23.18
N GLN A 92 4.39 9.62 -22.41
CA GLN A 92 2.99 9.31 -22.70
C GLN A 92 2.10 10.56 -22.64
N ASN A 93 1.07 10.58 -23.49
CA ASN A 93 0.06 11.65 -23.50
C ASN A 93 -0.80 11.65 -22.21
N LYS A 94 -1.13 10.46 -21.70
CA LYS A 94 -1.85 10.34 -20.43
C LYS A 94 -0.87 10.35 -19.28
N LYS A 95 -1.01 11.33 -18.41
CA LYS A 95 -0.13 11.51 -17.22
C LYS A 95 -0.87 11.36 -15.90
N LYS A 96 -2.21 11.36 -15.92
CA LYS A 96 -3.06 11.30 -14.73
C LYS A 96 -3.85 10.00 -14.71
N PHE A 97 -3.74 9.26 -13.62
CA PHE A 97 -4.32 7.93 -13.46
C PHE A 97 -5.02 7.84 -12.11
N ASP A 98 -6.18 7.19 -12.07
CA ASP A 98 -6.80 6.83 -10.81
C ASP A 98 -6.15 5.58 -10.19
N LEU A 99 -6.34 5.39 -8.90
CA LEU A 99 -5.73 4.28 -8.17
C LEU A 99 -6.17 2.90 -8.69
N PRO A 100 -7.44 2.63 -9.01
CA PRO A 100 -7.87 1.37 -9.63
C PRO A 100 -7.15 1.06 -10.95
N GLU A 101 -6.92 2.07 -11.77
CA GLU A 101 -6.21 1.91 -13.04
C GLU A 101 -4.73 1.54 -12.82
N ILE A 102 -4.07 2.16 -11.84
CA ILE A 102 -2.69 1.85 -11.46
C ILE A 102 -2.57 0.41 -10.94
N LEU A 103 -3.54 -0.06 -10.18
CA LEU A 103 -3.53 -1.39 -9.58
C LEU A 103 -3.90 -2.51 -10.57
N LYS A 104 -4.54 -2.16 -11.68
CA LYS A 104 -5.01 -3.13 -12.67
C LYS A 104 -3.85 -3.97 -13.22
N GLY A 105 -3.98 -5.30 -13.10
CA GLY A 105 -2.99 -6.26 -13.60
C GLY A 105 -1.71 -6.36 -12.76
N LYS A 106 -1.63 -5.68 -11.61
CA LYS A 106 -0.47 -5.78 -10.71
C LYS A 106 -0.53 -7.03 -9.85
N ALA A 107 0.62 -7.68 -9.69
CA ALA A 107 0.79 -8.78 -8.74
C ALA A 107 0.94 -8.21 -7.31
N ILE A 108 -0.19 -7.99 -6.66
CA ILE A 108 -0.22 -7.50 -5.28
C ILE A 108 0.28 -8.61 -4.35
N GLN A 109 1.23 -8.28 -3.47
CA GLN A 109 1.85 -9.23 -2.55
C GLN A 109 2.09 -8.60 -1.18
N GLU A 110 2.12 -9.44 -0.15
CA GLU A 110 2.56 -9.03 1.18
C GLU A 110 4.09 -9.10 1.27
N ARG A 111 4.69 -8.06 1.87
CA ARG A 111 6.12 -8.03 2.19
C ARG A 111 6.31 -7.50 3.60
N ILE A 112 7.09 -8.20 4.40
CA ILE A 112 7.35 -7.82 5.79
C ILE A 112 8.70 -7.12 5.85
N TYR A 113 8.68 -5.80 6.04
CA TYR A 113 9.87 -4.97 6.08
C TYR A 113 10.08 -4.33 7.44
N ARG A 114 11.35 -4.15 7.78
CA ARG A 114 11.75 -3.24 8.85
C ARG A 114 11.70 -1.82 8.33
N LEU A 115 10.98 -0.95 9.04
CA LEU A 115 10.95 0.48 8.82
C LEU A 115 11.81 1.17 9.87
N ARG A 116 12.67 2.10 9.45
CA ARG A 116 13.40 3.01 10.33
C ARG A 116 12.93 4.42 10.06
N CYS A 117 12.35 5.08 11.05
CA CYS A 117 11.99 6.48 10.95
C CYS A 117 13.21 7.37 11.15
N VAL A 118 13.22 8.55 10.52
CA VAL A 118 14.23 9.59 10.76
C VAL A 118 14.27 10.03 12.22
N GLU A 119 13.18 9.94 12.95
CA GLU A 119 13.09 10.22 14.39
C GLU A 119 13.69 9.11 15.28
N GLY A 120 14.28 8.07 14.69
CA GLY A 120 15.03 7.05 15.42
C GLY A 120 14.23 5.85 15.91
N TRP A 121 12.90 5.81 15.79
CA TRP A 121 12.11 4.63 16.10
C TRP A 121 11.99 3.68 14.90
N SER A 122 11.62 2.44 15.15
CA SER A 122 11.53 1.40 14.13
C SER A 122 10.28 0.55 14.32
N MET A 123 9.79 -0.01 13.23
CA MET A 123 8.70 -1.00 13.20
C MET A 123 9.02 -2.12 12.23
N VAL A 124 8.35 -3.25 12.40
CA VAL A 124 8.29 -4.33 11.42
C VAL A 124 6.87 -4.35 10.87
N ILE A 125 6.72 -3.97 9.61
CA ILE A 125 5.40 -3.72 9.01
C ILE A 125 5.14 -4.71 7.88
N PRO A 126 3.99 -5.41 7.89
CA PRO A 126 3.54 -6.23 6.78
C PRO A 126 2.82 -5.35 5.75
N TRP A 127 3.55 -4.88 4.76
CA TRP A 127 3.06 -4.08 3.65
C TRP A 127 2.34 -4.94 2.62
N ILE A 128 1.25 -4.42 2.07
CA ILE A 128 0.56 -5.00 0.91
C ILE A 128 0.73 -4.04 -0.26
N GLY A 129 1.27 -4.53 -1.37
CA GLY A 129 1.53 -3.69 -2.52
C GLY A 129 2.28 -4.43 -3.63
N PHE A 130 2.86 -3.67 -4.54
CA PHE A 130 3.69 -4.16 -5.63
C PHE A 130 4.97 -3.32 -5.74
N PRO A 131 6.04 -3.83 -6.37
CA PRO A 131 7.29 -3.09 -6.52
C PRO A 131 7.11 -1.80 -7.33
N LEU A 132 7.70 -0.70 -6.86
CA LEU A 132 7.73 0.57 -7.61
C LEU A 132 8.30 0.41 -9.02
N ARG A 133 9.26 -0.48 -9.21
CA ARG A 133 9.80 -0.85 -10.53
C ARG A 133 8.71 -1.27 -11.51
N ASP A 134 7.71 -2.01 -11.06
CA ASP A 134 6.63 -2.51 -11.93
C ASP A 134 5.66 -1.39 -12.32
N LEU A 135 5.63 -0.30 -11.56
CA LEU A 135 4.96 0.93 -11.94
C LEU A 135 5.79 1.73 -12.94
N ILE A 136 7.06 1.94 -12.64
CA ILE A 136 7.99 2.70 -13.51
C ILE A 136 8.09 2.08 -14.90
N ASN A 137 8.14 0.75 -14.99
CA ASN A 137 8.24 0.03 -16.26
C ASN A 137 6.99 0.19 -17.17
N GLN A 138 5.91 0.78 -16.69
CA GLN A 138 4.74 1.11 -17.53
C GLN A 138 4.91 2.41 -18.31
N PHE A 139 5.90 3.20 -17.97
CA PHE A 139 6.13 4.50 -18.57
C PHE A 139 7.35 4.46 -19.48
N GLU A 140 7.24 5.14 -20.62
CA GLU A 140 8.36 5.44 -21.48
C GLU A 140 9.12 6.60 -20.86
N LEU A 141 10.20 6.29 -20.16
CA LEU A 141 11.05 7.28 -19.53
C LEU A 141 12.10 7.80 -20.51
N ASP A 142 12.52 9.05 -20.33
CA ASP A 142 13.70 9.58 -21.00
C ASP A 142 14.94 8.77 -20.58
N ASN A 143 15.82 8.47 -21.54
CA ASN A 143 17.07 7.73 -21.30
C ASN A 143 18.00 8.40 -20.27
N ASN A 144 17.80 9.68 -20.00
CA ASN A 144 18.54 10.45 -19.00
C ASN A 144 17.90 10.41 -17.61
N THR A 145 16.75 9.78 -17.44
CA THR A 145 16.06 9.68 -16.14
C THR A 145 16.90 8.88 -15.15
N LYS A 146 17.29 9.50 -14.04
CA LYS A 146 18.12 8.89 -12.99
C LYS A 146 17.44 8.82 -11.63
N TYR A 147 16.41 9.62 -11.41
CA TYR A 147 15.77 9.81 -10.11
C TYR A 147 14.25 9.79 -10.25
N VAL A 148 13.58 9.42 -9.17
CA VAL A 148 12.13 9.58 -8.99
C VAL A 148 11.94 10.55 -7.83
N ALA A 149 11.16 11.61 -8.05
CA ALA A 149 10.72 12.53 -7.00
C ALA A 149 9.26 12.22 -6.63
N PHE A 150 8.92 12.35 -5.35
CA PHE A 150 7.59 12.14 -4.80
C PHE A 150 7.05 13.43 -4.19
#